data_f3c41dcff6db878631ee1f84f0150ac9
#
_entry.id   f3c41dcff6db878631ee1f84f0150ac9
#
_cell.length_a   1.000
_cell.length_b   1.000
_cell.length_c   1.000
_cell.angle_alpha   90.00
_cell.angle_beta   90.00
_cell.angle_gamma   90.00
#
_symmetry.space_group_name_H-M   'P 1'
#
loop_
_entity.id
_entity.type
_entity.pdbx_description
1 polymer ?
#
loop_
_entity_poly.entity_id
_entity_poly.type
_entity_poly.pdbx_seq_one_letter_code
_entity_poly.pdbx_strand_id
1 'polypeptide(L)'
;MRAELVSIPTETIPLDGLYYEPEGRAAGAALLFHGNTMNFYVGALRFLPPMLVKLGLACLAFNRRGHDILSTRNSRVPEGGAFQLAREGIEDNRSAARWMAERGFPHPVIIGHSNGGMLAVRHVADHPETPALALLSAHGGGRNIVQRGAQSGLMAGDRVEELAARARDMVKAGLGRELILMPGWWYAISAESFLDRMTETPDTLELAPKVRCPTLYIRGDREPRASYPAEDFGARAGGTCTVEIVADCDHFYNGREVVIQEIVSSWLSRMLHLQIAKS
;
A
#
# COMPACT_ATOMS: atom_id res chain seq x y z
N MET A 1 -15.73 16.77 -11.08
CA MET A 1 -14.59 16.28 -10.23
C MET A 1 -13.51 17.35 -10.21
N ARG A 2 -13.12 17.80 -9.04
CA ARG A 2 -11.96 18.68 -8.80
C ARG A 2 -10.80 17.82 -8.30
N ALA A 3 -9.57 18.13 -8.73
CA ALA A 3 -8.37 17.52 -8.23
C ALA A 3 -7.37 18.60 -7.82
N GLU A 4 -6.73 18.45 -6.68
CA GLU A 4 -5.80 19.40 -6.10
C GLU A 4 -4.50 18.69 -5.70
N LEU A 5 -3.37 19.20 -6.17
CA LEU A 5 -2.06 18.78 -5.70
C LEU A 5 -1.86 19.34 -4.28
N VAL A 6 -1.61 18.44 -3.34
CA VAL A 6 -1.53 18.78 -1.92
C VAL A 6 -0.19 18.39 -1.32
N SER A 7 0.20 19.09 -0.26
CA SER A 7 1.35 18.77 0.56
C SER A 7 0.86 18.37 1.95
N ILE A 8 1.21 17.18 2.39
CA ILE A 8 0.81 16.60 3.67
C ILE A 8 1.97 16.80 4.65
N PRO A 9 1.80 17.56 5.73
CA PRO A 9 2.86 17.78 6.69
C PRO A 9 3.22 16.49 7.46
N THR A 10 4.51 16.31 7.69
CA THR A 10 5.07 15.27 8.57
C THR A 10 6.12 15.89 9.50
N GLU A 11 6.66 15.11 10.42
CA GLU A 11 7.74 15.56 11.30
C GLU A 11 9.08 15.75 10.56
N THR A 12 9.21 15.15 9.36
CA THR A 12 10.45 15.18 8.58
C THR A 12 10.26 15.94 7.28
N ILE A 13 9.80 15.27 6.23
CA ILE A 13 9.53 15.82 4.92
C ILE A 13 8.04 15.79 4.63
N PRO A 14 7.46 16.84 4.06
CA PRO A 14 6.07 16.79 3.63
C PRO A 14 5.89 15.79 2.48
N LEU A 15 4.75 15.12 2.44
CA LEU A 15 4.41 14.17 1.39
C LEU A 15 3.55 14.83 0.32
N ASP A 16 3.76 14.49 -0.94
CA ASP A 16 2.96 14.99 -2.05
C ASP A 16 1.79 14.04 -2.32
N GLY A 17 0.63 14.60 -2.63
CA GLY A 17 -0.55 13.82 -2.95
C GLY A 17 -1.49 14.56 -3.90
N LEU A 18 -2.46 13.83 -4.41
CA LEU A 18 -3.57 14.37 -5.19
C LEU A 18 -4.87 14.10 -4.44
N TYR A 19 -5.52 15.19 -4.04
CA TYR A 19 -6.80 15.16 -3.38
C TYR A 19 -7.92 15.42 -4.40
N TYR A 20 -8.90 14.53 -4.42
CA TYR A 20 -10.04 14.57 -5.33
C TYR A 20 -11.31 14.83 -4.55
N GLU A 21 -12.14 15.74 -5.05
CA GLU A 21 -13.44 16.07 -4.48
C GLU A 21 -14.57 15.75 -5.46
N PRO A 22 -15.68 15.14 -4.97
CA PRO A 22 -16.91 15.03 -5.74
C PRO A 22 -17.56 16.41 -5.94
N GLU A 23 -18.48 16.48 -6.88
CA GLU A 23 -19.37 17.65 -7.00
C GLU A 23 -20.36 17.63 -5.84
N GLY A 24 -20.42 18.71 -5.09
CA GLY A 24 -21.25 18.83 -3.90
C GLY A 24 -20.60 18.24 -2.63
N ARG A 25 -21.42 17.92 -1.65
CA ARG A 25 -20.95 17.39 -0.36
C ARG A 25 -20.55 15.92 -0.51
N ALA A 26 -19.33 15.58 -0.10
CA ALA A 26 -18.88 14.21 -0.05
C ALA A 26 -19.69 13.38 0.97
N ALA A 27 -20.07 12.17 0.59
CA ALA A 27 -20.76 11.20 1.45
C ALA A 27 -19.78 10.47 2.40
N GLY A 28 -18.51 10.55 2.12
CA GLY A 28 -17.42 9.93 2.88
C GLY A 28 -16.09 10.16 2.18
N ALA A 29 -15.07 9.42 2.58
CA ALA A 29 -13.76 9.54 1.96
C ALA A 29 -13.04 8.20 1.81
N ALA A 30 -12.06 8.17 0.90
CA ALA A 30 -11.13 7.07 0.70
C ALA A 30 -9.68 7.57 0.76
N LEU A 31 -8.82 6.80 1.44
CA LEU A 31 -7.39 7.03 1.54
C LEU A 31 -6.65 5.86 0.89
N LEU A 32 -5.80 6.14 -0.09
CA LEU A 32 -5.16 5.14 -0.94
C LEU A 32 -3.66 5.01 -0.67
N PHE A 33 -3.20 3.78 -0.46
CA PHE A 33 -1.79 3.44 -0.19
C PHE A 33 -1.17 2.69 -1.38
N HIS A 34 -0.12 3.26 -1.97
CA HIS A 34 0.57 2.70 -3.14
C HIS A 34 1.45 1.50 -2.79
N GLY A 35 1.78 0.69 -3.80
CA GLY A 35 2.71 -0.44 -3.70
C GLY A 35 4.17 -0.02 -3.48
N ASN A 36 5.04 -1.03 -3.31
CA ASN A 36 6.48 -0.80 -3.20
C ASN A 36 7.01 -0.14 -4.47
N THR A 37 7.86 0.88 -4.33
CA THR A 37 8.44 1.63 -5.45
C THR A 37 7.43 2.25 -6.44
N MET A 38 6.15 2.26 -6.09
CA MET A 38 5.10 2.94 -6.84
C MET A 38 4.92 4.39 -6.35
N ASN A 39 3.97 5.09 -6.94
CA ASN A 39 3.59 6.45 -6.57
C ASN A 39 2.07 6.65 -6.76
N PHE A 40 1.55 7.85 -6.44
CA PHE A 40 0.11 8.11 -6.46
C PHE A 40 -0.50 8.22 -7.87
N TYR A 41 0.30 8.29 -8.92
CA TYR A 41 -0.18 8.47 -10.30
C TYR A 41 0.03 7.23 -11.20
N VAL A 42 0.27 6.05 -10.61
CA VAL A 42 0.38 4.78 -11.33
C VAL A 42 -0.53 3.69 -10.74
N GLY A 43 -0.87 2.70 -11.55
CA GLY A 43 -1.66 1.54 -11.15
C GLY A 43 -3.01 1.91 -10.54
N ALA A 44 -3.41 1.20 -9.50
CA ALA A 44 -4.71 1.37 -8.84
C ALA A 44 -4.95 2.79 -8.30
N LEU A 45 -3.90 3.48 -7.84
CA LEU A 45 -4.00 4.84 -7.33
C LEU A 45 -4.30 5.87 -8.43
N ARG A 46 -4.05 5.52 -9.70
CA ARG A 46 -4.39 6.34 -10.85
C ARG A 46 -5.82 6.10 -11.33
N PHE A 47 -6.25 4.85 -11.44
CA PHE A 47 -7.53 4.55 -12.09
C PHE A 47 -8.72 4.48 -11.13
N LEU A 48 -8.52 4.25 -9.82
CA LEU A 48 -9.62 4.19 -8.85
C LEU A 48 -10.19 5.56 -8.46
N PRO A 49 -9.43 6.64 -8.20
CA PRO A 49 -9.98 7.90 -7.71
C PRO A 49 -11.13 8.46 -8.53
N PRO A 50 -11.10 8.48 -9.89
CA PRO A 50 -12.23 8.98 -10.68
C PRO A 50 -13.54 8.20 -10.45
N MET A 51 -13.44 6.89 -10.22
CA MET A 51 -14.58 6.04 -9.91
C MET A 51 -15.07 6.29 -8.47
N LEU A 52 -14.18 6.39 -7.49
CA LEU A 52 -14.52 6.66 -6.09
C LEU A 52 -15.24 8.02 -5.94
N VAL A 53 -14.77 9.03 -6.68
CA VAL A 53 -15.44 10.35 -6.74
C VAL A 53 -16.84 10.27 -7.33
N LYS A 54 -17.08 9.43 -8.34
CA LYS A 54 -18.44 9.18 -8.88
C LYS A 54 -19.35 8.50 -7.86
N LEU A 55 -18.80 7.75 -6.89
CA LEU A 55 -19.54 7.24 -5.74
C LEU A 55 -19.80 8.28 -4.65
N GLY A 56 -19.37 9.51 -4.85
CA GLY A 56 -19.52 10.59 -3.86
C GLY A 56 -18.46 10.59 -2.76
N LEU A 57 -17.36 9.88 -2.93
CA LEU A 57 -16.25 9.87 -1.95
C LEU A 57 -15.20 10.91 -2.30
N ALA A 58 -14.77 11.70 -1.31
CA ALA A 58 -13.52 12.43 -1.41
C ALA A 58 -12.36 11.42 -1.38
N CYS A 59 -11.24 11.71 -2.06
CA CYS A 59 -10.21 10.71 -2.25
C CYS A 59 -8.82 11.33 -2.11
N LEU A 60 -7.96 10.71 -1.31
CA LEU A 60 -6.55 11.09 -1.24
C LEU A 60 -5.68 9.92 -1.73
N ALA A 61 -4.93 10.16 -2.81
CA ALA A 61 -3.84 9.33 -3.25
C ALA A 61 -2.53 10.11 -3.04
N PHE A 62 -1.53 9.54 -2.36
CA PHE A 62 -0.34 10.27 -1.98
C PHE A 62 0.92 9.41 -2.08
N ASN A 63 2.06 10.06 -2.15
CA ASN A 63 3.36 9.43 -2.08
C ASN A 63 3.81 9.33 -0.63
N ARG A 64 4.07 8.10 -0.16
CA ARG A 64 4.92 7.93 1.01
C ARG A 64 6.35 8.33 0.66
N ARG A 65 7.20 8.63 1.67
CA ARG A 65 8.64 8.88 1.41
C ARG A 65 9.33 7.72 0.66
N GLY A 66 8.78 6.51 0.76
CA GLY A 66 9.23 5.32 0.04
C GLY A 66 8.63 5.13 -1.37
N HIS A 67 8.19 6.20 -2.04
CA HIS A 67 7.72 6.15 -3.42
C HIS A 67 8.88 6.05 -4.41
N ASP A 68 8.65 5.49 -5.59
CA ASP A 68 9.67 5.18 -6.58
C ASP A 68 10.83 4.36 -5.99
N ILE A 69 11.88 4.06 -6.73
CA ILE A 69 13.08 3.42 -6.16
C ILE A 69 13.92 4.47 -5.46
N LEU A 70 14.24 5.53 -6.19
CA LEU A 70 15.00 6.69 -5.74
C LEU A 70 14.23 7.95 -6.13
N SER A 71 14.08 8.86 -5.20
CA SER A 71 13.49 10.16 -5.46
C SER A 71 14.28 11.25 -4.73
N THR A 72 14.15 12.47 -5.20
CA THR A 72 14.64 13.66 -4.53
C THR A 72 13.53 14.72 -4.57
N ARG A 73 13.38 15.45 -3.49
CA ARG A 73 12.54 16.65 -3.49
C ARG A 73 13.44 17.89 -3.71
N ASN A 74 13.07 19.03 -3.13
CA ASN A 74 13.89 20.25 -3.14
C ASN A 74 15.15 20.10 -2.27
N SER A 75 15.76 18.94 -2.24
CA SER A 75 16.98 18.63 -1.52
C SER A 75 17.86 17.68 -2.32
N ARG A 76 19.12 17.55 -1.91
CA ARG A 76 20.06 16.58 -2.49
C ARG A 76 20.15 15.28 -1.68
N VAL A 77 19.30 15.14 -0.66
CA VAL A 77 19.20 13.90 0.12
C VAL A 77 18.30 12.94 -0.64
N PRO A 78 18.79 11.78 -1.03
CA PRO A 78 17.97 10.79 -1.75
C PRO A 78 16.98 10.13 -0.80
N GLU A 79 15.80 9.86 -1.33
CA GLU A 79 14.67 9.17 -0.69
C GLU A 79 14.15 8.08 -1.63
N GLY A 80 13.03 7.49 -1.30
CA GLY A 80 12.37 6.47 -2.11
C GLY A 80 12.37 5.09 -1.47
N GLY A 81 11.82 4.12 -2.16
CA GLY A 81 11.66 2.75 -1.69
C GLY A 81 12.98 2.06 -1.33
N ALA A 82 14.10 2.52 -1.91
CA ALA A 82 15.43 2.05 -1.57
C ALA A 82 15.88 2.40 -0.14
N PHE A 83 15.31 3.45 0.45
CA PHE A 83 15.66 3.94 1.79
C PHE A 83 14.55 3.76 2.81
N GLN A 84 13.36 3.32 2.39
CA GLN A 84 12.20 3.23 3.28
C GLN A 84 12.40 2.18 4.37
N LEU A 85 12.10 2.58 5.61
CA LEU A 85 11.92 1.68 6.75
C LEU A 85 10.43 1.41 6.98
N ALA A 86 10.10 0.26 7.56
CA ALA A 86 8.71 -0.12 7.83
C ALA A 86 7.98 0.91 8.70
N ARG A 87 8.64 1.40 9.77
CA ARG A 87 8.10 2.44 10.66
C ARG A 87 7.75 3.73 9.92
N GLU A 88 8.56 4.11 8.94
CA GLU A 88 8.34 5.34 8.16
C GLU A 88 7.11 5.24 7.27
N GLY A 89 6.93 4.09 6.60
CA GLY A 89 5.73 3.84 5.81
C GLY A 89 4.45 3.83 6.65
N ILE A 90 4.52 3.32 7.88
CA ILE A 90 3.41 3.37 8.86
C ILE A 90 3.10 4.82 9.26
N GLU A 91 4.13 5.62 9.58
CA GLU A 91 3.95 7.00 10.00
C GLU A 91 3.46 7.91 8.87
N ASP A 92 3.92 7.70 7.64
CA ASP A 92 3.43 8.42 6.46
C ASP A 92 1.92 8.18 6.26
N ASN A 93 1.45 6.94 6.41
CA ASN A 93 0.03 6.60 6.35
C ASN A 93 -0.77 7.29 7.48
N ARG A 94 -0.22 7.36 8.70
CA ARG A 94 -0.84 8.09 9.82
C ARG A 94 -0.92 9.59 9.55
N SER A 95 0.12 10.17 8.99
CA SER A 95 0.14 11.59 8.62
C SER A 95 -0.92 11.91 7.56
N ALA A 96 -1.08 11.05 6.55
CA ALA A 96 -2.13 11.19 5.55
C ALA A 96 -3.53 11.03 6.15
N ALA A 97 -3.72 10.12 7.10
CA ALA A 97 -5.00 9.96 7.79
C ALA A 97 -5.34 11.18 8.67
N ARG A 98 -4.37 11.74 9.40
CA ARG A 98 -4.54 13.01 10.13
C ARG A 98 -4.94 14.14 9.22
N TRP A 99 -4.27 14.28 8.07
CA TRP A 99 -4.59 15.29 7.06
C TRP A 99 -6.02 15.17 6.54
N MET A 100 -6.53 13.95 6.34
CA MET A 100 -7.93 13.70 5.98
C MET A 100 -8.89 14.05 7.12
N ALA A 101 -8.53 13.72 8.37
CA ALA A 101 -9.33 14.06 9.56
C ALA A 101 -9.51 15.58 9.73
N GLU A 102 -8.46 16.37 9.50
CA GLU A 102 -8.49 17.84 9.52
C GLU A 102 -9.44 18.44 8.45
N ARG A 103 -9.75 17.67 7.41
CA ARG A 103 -10.71 18.00 6.35
C ARG A 103 -12.11 17.47 6.60
N GLY A 104 -12.38 16.96 7.80
CA GLY A 104 -13.70 16.45 8.19
C GLY A 104 -13.93 14.97 7.86
N PHE A 105 -12.87 14.21 7.52
CA PHE A 105 -12.92 12.78 7.24
C PHE A 105 -12.05 11.99 8.21
N PRO A 106 -12.45 11.87 9.50
CA PRO A 106 -11.63 11.18 10.51
C PRO A 106 -11.47 9.68 10.27
N HIS A 107 -12.42 9.06 9.59
CA HIS A 107 -12.45 7.62 9.32
C HIS A 107 -12.67 7.33 7.84
N PRO A 108 -11.66 7.56 6.98
CA PRO A 108 -11.77 7.22 5.56
C PRO A 108 -11.77 5.70 5.36
N VAL A 109 -12.39 5.25 4.26
CA VAL A 109 -12.14 3.89 3.75
C VAL A 109 -10.68 3.77 3.38
N ILE A 110 -10.05 2.67 3.72
CA ILE A 110 -8.64 2.41 3.38
C ILE A 110 -8.59 1.48 2.16
N ILE A 111 -7.81 1.88 1.16
CA ILE A 111 -7.56 1.08 -0.05
C ILE A 111 -6.05 0.94 -0.22
N GLY A 112 -5.53 -0.27 -0.28
CA GLY A 112 -4.09 -0.49 -0.40
C GLY A 112 -3.72 -1.50 -1.48
N HIS A 113 -2.71 -1.17 -2.31
CA HIS A 113 -2.18 -2.06 -3.33
C HIS A 113 -0.83 -2.62 -2.91
N SER A 114 -0.62 -3.93 -3.06
CA SER A 114 0.68 -4.61 -2.86
C SER A 114 1.27 -4.34 -1.45
N ASN A 115 2.45 -3.75 -1.35
CA ASN A 115 3.05 -3.26 -0.10
C ASN A 115 2.12 -2.26 0.62
N GLY A 116 1.43 -1.39 -0.13
CA GLY A 116 0.42 -0.49 0.44
C GLY A 116 -0.76 -1.25 1.05
N GLY A 117 -1.12 -2.40 0.49
CA GLY A 117 -2.14 -3.30 1.07
C GLY A 117 -1.68 -3.90 2.41
N MET A 118 -0.43 -4.34 2.49
CA MET A 118 0.17 -4.81 3.74
C MET A 118 0.17 -3.71 4.82
N LEU A 119 0.58 -2.49 4.45
CA LEU A 119 0.54 -1.35 5.36
C LEU A 119 -0.89 -0.89 5.70
N ALA A 120 -1.86 -1.12 4.80
CA ALA A 120 -3.28 -0.88 5.06
C ALA A 120 -3.83 -1.83 6.13
N VAL A 121 -3.47 -3.11 6.08
CA VAL A 121 -3.80 -4.08 7.13
C VAL A 121 -3.26 -3.62 8.49
N ARG A 122 -2.01 -3.16 8.52
CA ARG A 122 -1.41 -2.62 9.75
C ARG A 122 -2.14 -1.38 10.25
N HIS A 123 -2.46 -0.45 9.34
CA HIS A 123 -3.19 0.77 9.68
C HIS A 123 -4.56 0.45 10.29
N VAL A 124 -5.34 -0.43 9.65
CA VAL A 124 -6.68 -0.80 10.11
C VAL A 124 -6.63 -1.60 11.42
N ALA A 125 -5.61 -2.43 11.63
CA ALA A 125 -5.41 -3.14 12.91
C ALA A 125 -5.13 -2.17 14.08
N ASP A 126 -4.51 -1.02 13.80
CA ASP A 126 -4.27 0.06 14.77
C ASP A 126 -5.48 1.02 14.89
N HIS A 127 -6.39 1.05 13.90
CA HIS A 127 -7.55 1.95 13.79
C HIS A 127 -8.84 1.16 13.54
N PRO A 128 -9.38 0.50 14.58
CA PRO A 128 -10.56 -0.39 14.47
C PRO A 128 -11.86 0.36 14.08
N GLU A 129 -11.88 1.68 14.14
CA GLU A 129 -12.96 2.57 13.69
C GLU A 129 -13.03 2.75 12.17
N THR A 130 -12.06 2.19 11.42
CA THR A 130 -12.07 2.22 9.94
C THR A 130 -13.33 1.55 9.40
N PRO A 131 -14.11 2.24 8.53
CA PRO A 131 -15.42 1.74 8.09
C PRO A 131 -15.33 0.57 7.11
N ALA A 132 -14.28 0.51 6.29
CA ALA A 132 -14.06 -0.56 5.31
C ALA A 132 -12.62 -0.60 4.81
N LEU A 133 -12.15 -1.78 4.39
CA LEU A 133 -10.82 -2.01 3.86
C LEU A 133 -10.89 -2.69 2.49
N ALA A 134 -10.22 -2.15 1.47
CA ALA A 134 -10.03 -2.83 0.19
C ALA A 134 -8.54 -3.14 -0.03
N LEU A 135 -8.24 -4.40 -0.16
CA LEU A 135 -6.90 -4.94 -0.40
C LEU A 135 -6.77 -5.37 -1.87
N LEU A 136 -5.85 -4.74 -2.58
CA LEU A 136 -5.57 -4.98 -3.98
C LEU A 136 -4.23 -5.69 -4.07
N SER A 137 -4.22 -6.98 -4.34
CA SER A 137 -3.01 -7.80 -4.38
C SER A 137 -2.08 -7.50 -3.20
N ALA A 138 -2.64 -7.44 -1.99
CA ALA A 138 -1.89 -7.08 -0.79
C ALA A 138 -0.81 -8.12 -0.52
N HIS A 139 0.44 -7.67 -0.34
CA HIS A 139 1.54 -8.59 -0.04
C HIS A 139 1.41 -9.15 1.38
N GLY A 140 1.70 -10.43 1.56
CA GLY A 140 1.60 -11.11 2.86
C GLY A 140 2.52 -10.55 3.94
N GLY A 141 3.63 -9.92 3.55
CA GLY A 141 4.59 -9.33 4.49
C GLY A 141 5.29 -10.36 5.37
N GLY A 142 5.63 -9.96 6.59
CA GLY A 142 6.27 -10.81 7.59
C GLY A 142 7.78 -10.96 7.43
N ARG A 143 8.42 -11.54 8.45
CA ARG A 143 9.90 -11.69 8.52
C ARG A 143 10.52 -12.48 7.38
N ASN A 144 9.74 -13.33 6.70
CA ASN A 144 10.21 -14.13 5.57
C ASN A 144 9.97 -13.46 4.21
N ILE A 145 9.67 -12.17 4.16
CA ILE A 145 9.36 -11.47 2.91
C ILE A 145 10.53 -11.52 1.93
N VAL A 146 11.76 -11.34 2.41
CA VAL A 146 12.98 -11.37 1.59
C VAL A 146 13.23 -12.77 1.05
N GLN A 147 13.11 -13.81 1.89
CA GLN A 147 13.30 -15.20 1.50
C GLN A 147 12.25 -15.64 0.47
N ARG A 148 10.98 -15.27 0.64
CA ARG A 148 9.93 -15.55 -0.35
C ARG A 148 10.20 -14.82 -1.68
N GLY A 149 10.62 -13.56 -1.61
CA GLY A 149 11.02 -12.82 -2.80
C GLY A 149 12.19 -13.48 -3.53
N ALA A 150 13.21 -13.91 -2.79
CA ALA A 150 14.35 -14.63 -3.33
C ALA A 150 13.98 -15.95 -4.01
N GLN A 151 13.09 -16.74 -3.41
CA GLN A 151 12.58 -17.99 -4.00
C GLN A 151 11.84 -17.78 -5.33
N SER A 152 11.21 -16.63 -5.52
CA SER A 152 10.57 -16.24 -6.78
C SER A 152 11.52 -15.54 -7.78
N GLY A 153 12.82 -15.55 -7.52
CA GLY A 153 13.83 -14.89 -8.37
C GLY A 153 13.92 -13.38 -8.18
N LEU A 154 13.21 -12.83 -7.22
CA LEU A 154 13.27 -11.41 -6.84
C LEU A 154 14.19 -11.25 -5.63
N MET A 155 14.71 -10.05 -5.40
CA MET A 155 15.46 -9.67 -4.20
C MET A 155 16.52 -10.70 -3.77
N ALA A 156 17.77 -10.38 -3.90
CA ALA A 156 18.89 -11.18 -3.43
C ALA A 156 19.06 -12.60 -4.06
N GLY A 157 18.06 -13.18 -4.69
CA GLY A 157 18.14 -14.53 -5.25
C GLY A 157 18.61 -15.56 -4.21
N ASP A 158 19.60 -16.37 -4.53
CA ASP A 158 20.23 -17.34 -3.63
C ASP A 158 21.25 -16.74 -2.64
N ARG A 159 21.47 -15.42 -2.66
CA ARG A 159 22.49 -14.70 -1.87
C ARG A 159 21.93 -13.95 -0.66
N VAL A 160 20.76 -14.32 -0.15
CA VAL A 160 20.11 -13.60 0.96
C VAL A 160 21.01 -13.49 2.19
N GLU A 161 21.61 -14.60 2.64
CA GLU A 161 22.45 -14.61 3.84
C GLU A 161 23.77 -13.83 3.65
N GLU A 162 24.38 -13.92 2.47
CA GLU A 162 25.57 -13.14 2.12
C GLU A 162 25.27 -11.63 2.17
N LEU A 163 24.17 -11.21 1.54
CA LEU A 163 23.79 -9.81 1.51
C LEU A 163 23.34 -9.30 2.87
N ALA A 164 22.70 -10.14 3.68
CA ALA A 164 22.36 -9.81 5.06
C ALA A 164 23.60 -9.62 5.94
N ALA A 165 24.61 -10.48 5.79
CA ALA A 165 25.89 -10.33 6.48
C ALA A 165 26.58 -9.03 6.07
N ARG A 166 26.69 -8.77 4.76
CA ARG A 166 27.25 -7.53 4.22
C ARG A 166 26.49 -6.30 4.73
N ALA A 167 25.17 -6.33 4.72
CA ALA A 167 24.35 -5.22 5.21
C ALA A 167 24.60 -4.94 6.70
N ARG A 168 24.71 -5.98 7.52
CA ARG A 168 25.07 -5.84 8.95
C ARG A 168 26.41 -5.19 9.15
N ASP A 169 27.41 -5.56 8.36
CA ASP A 169 28.75 -4.97 8.45
C ASP A 169 28.76 -3.51 8.00
N MET A 170 28.02 -3.20 6.94
CA MET A 170 27.83 -1.80 6.49
C MET A 170 27.17 -0.94 7.57
N VAL A 171 26.10 -1.43 8.21
CA VAL A 171 25.42 -0.69 9.30
C VAL A 171 26.37 -0.48 10.48
N LYS A 172 27.14 -1.51 10.89
CA LYS A 172 28.16 -1.36 11.96
C LYS A 172 29.23 -0.33 11.62
N ALA A 173 29.57 -0.19 10.34
CA ALA A 173 30.54 0.80 9.86
C ALA A 173 29.94 2.21 9.66
N GLY A 174 28.67 2.44 10.02
CA GLY A 174 28.00 3.72 9.81
C GLY A 174 27.54 3.98 8.35
N LEU A 175 27.57 2.93 7.52
CA LEU A 175 27.22 2.98 6.09
C LEU A 175 25.81 2.42 5.83
N GLY A 176 24.89 2.53 6.80
CA GLY A 176 23.53 1.97 6.71
C GLY A 176 22.72 2.49 5.52
N ARG A 177 22.94 3.73 5.09
CA ARG A 177 22.27 4.34 3.92
C ARG A 177 22.96 4.05 2.58
N GLU A 178 24.09 3.37 2.55
CA GLU A 178 24.73 2.97 1.30
C GLU A 178 23.88 1.89 0.59
N LEU A 179 23.81 1.98 -0.74
CA LEU A 179 22.98 1.12 -1.56
C LEU A 179 23.66 -0.20 -1.88
N ILE A 180 22.87 -1.27 -1.83
CA ILE A 180 23.19 -2.59 -2.31
C ILE A 180 22.32 -2.88 -3.52
N LEU A 181 22.92 -3.23 -4.66
CA LEU A 181 22.19 -3.72 -5.81
C LEU A 181 21.70 -5.15 -5.55
N MET A 182 20.44 -5.41 -5.85
CA MET A 182 19.84 -6.73 -5.68
C MET A 182 20.20 -7.62 -6.88
N PRO A 183 20.93 -8.73 -6.69
CA PRO A 183 21.28 -9.64 -7.76
C PRO A 183 20.06 -10.20 -8.47
N GLY A 184 20.12 -10.26 -9.81
CA GLY A 184 19.03 -10.78 -10.63
C GLY A 184 17.78 -9.90 -10.73
N TRP A 185 17.83 -8.70 -10.13
CA TRP A 185 16.71 -7.76 -10.15
C TRP A 185 17.21 -6.33 -10.33
N TRP A 186 16.37 -5.48 -10.92
CA TRP A 186 16.65 -4.05 -11.20
C TRP A 186 16.63 -3.13 -9.97
N TYR A 187 16.48 -3.68 -8.78
CA TYR A 187 16.22 -2.95 -7.55
C TYR A 187 17.50 -2.73 -6.74
N ALA A 188 17.63 -1.51 -6.19
CA ALA A 188 18.64 -1.15 -5.19
C ALA A 188 17.96 -0.86 -3.85
N ILE A 189 18.62 -1.20 -2.75
CA ILE A 189 18.12 -0.98 -1.39
C ILE A 189 19.27 -0.62 -0.47
N SER A 190 19.06 0.28 0.50
CA SER A 190 20.08 0.57 1.51
C SER A 190 20.30 -0.60 2.45
N ALA A 191 21.49 -0.68 3.03
CA ALA A 191 21.82 -1.76 3.95
C ALA A 191 20.85 -1.81 5.15
N GLU A 192 20.50 -0.67 5.73
CA GLU A 192 19.53 -0.59 6.84
C GLU A 192 18.14 -1.00 6.41
N SER A 193 17.65 -0.54 5.24
CA SER A 193 16.32 -0.91 4.73
C SER A 193 16.22 -2.37 4.37
N PHE A 194 17.30 -2.99 3.90
CA PHE A 194 17.34 -4.43 3.63
C PHE A 194 17.15 -5.24 4.91
N LEU A 195 17.86 -4.87 5.99
CA LEU A 195 17.73 -5.53 7.30
C LEU A 195 16.37 -5.26 7.93
N ASP A 196 15.85 -4.02 7.84
CA ASP A 196 14.53 -3.65 8.32
C ASP A 196 13.42 -4.51 7.66
N ARG A 197 13.53 -4.75 6.36
CA ARG A 197 12.58 -5.65 5.67
C ARG A 197 12.58 -7.07 6.19
N MET A 198 13.72 -7.58 6.67
CA MET A 198 13.83 -8.92 7.21
C MET A 198 13.22 -9.06 8.61
N THR A 199 13.08 -7.96 9.37
CA THR A 199 12.72 -7.98 10.78
C THR A 199 11.44 -7.23 11.12
N GLU A 200 11.20 -6.07 10.49
CA GLU A 200 10.17 -5.11 10.90
C GLU A 200 8.92 -5.10 10.00
N THR A 201 8.97 -5.83 8.88
CA THR A 201 7.84 -5.86 7.94
C THR A 201 6.59 -6.45 8.61
N PRO A 202 5.43 -5.75 8.63
CA PRO A 202 4.19 -6.28 9.17
C PRO A 202 3.78 -7.59 8.49
N ASP A 203 3.22 -8.53 9.24
CA ASP A 203 2.64 -9.76 8.72
C ASP A 203 1.12 -9.62 8.63
N THR A 204 0.58 -9.71 7.41
CA THR A 204 -0.86 -9.52 7.18
C THR A 204 -1.69 -10.64 7.78
N LEU A 205 -1.17 -11.88 7.81
CA LEU A 205 -1.89 -13.02 8.36
C LEU A 205 -1.90 -13.04 9.89
N GLU A 206 -0.84 -12.51 10.54
CA GLU A 206 -0.81 -12.30 11.99
C GLU A 206 -1.74 -11.14 12.41
N LEU A 207 -1.89 -10.13 11.56
CA LEU A 207 -2.75 -8.98 11.82
C LEU A 207 -4.21 -9.19 11.43
N ALA A 208 -4.52 -10.13 10.53
CA ALA A 208 -5.87 -10.37 10.02
C ALA A 208 -6.95 -10.49 11.12
N PRO A 209 -6.74 -11.18 12.27
CA PRO A 209 -7.74 -11.26 13.33
C PRO A 209 -8.08 -9.90 13.97
N LYS A 210 -7.23 -8.88 13.84
CA LYS A 210 -7.46 -7.54 14.35
C LYS A 210 -8.24 -6.66 13.37
N VAL A 211 -8.35 -7.05 12.10
CA VAL A 211 -9.13 -6.35 11.08
C VAL A 211 -10.59 -6.74 11.24
N ARG A 212 -11.38 -5.85 11.83
CA ARG A 212 -12.79 -6.10 12.19
C ARG A 212 -13.80 -5.47 11.23
N CYS A 213 -13.38 -4.49 10.44
CA CYS A 213 -14.25 -3.87 9.43
C CYS A 213 -14.51 -4.81 8.25
N PRO A 214 -15.59 -4.60 7.49
CA PRO A 214 -15.79 -5.27 6.21
C PRO A 214 -14.56 -5.09 5.31
N THR A 215 -14.08 -6.20 4.75
CA THR A 215 -12.88 -6.22 3.92
C THR A 215 -13.18 -6.84 2.56
N LEU A 216 -12.67 -6.21 1.51
CA LEU A 216 -12.57 -6.78 0.16
C LEU A 216 -11.11 -7.11 -0.09
N TYR A 217 -10.80 -8.34 -0.51
CA TYR A 217 -9.46 -8.71 -0.93
C TYR A 217 -9.50 -9.22 -2.37
N ILE A 218 -8.88 -8.48 -3.30
CA ILE A 218 -8.77 -8.84 -4.71
C ILE A 218 -7.34 -9.34 -4.98
N ARG A 219 -7.23 -10.46 -5.70
CA ARG A 219 -5.97 -10.99 -6.22
C ARG A 219 -6.14 -11.43 -7.67
N GLY A 220 -5.13 -11.19 -8.51
CA GLY A 220 -5.06 -11.79 -9.84
C GLY A 220 -4.71 -13.29 -9.76
N ASP A 221 -5.24 -14.10 -10.65
CA ASP A 221 -4.97 -15.56 -10.68
C ASP A 221 -3.52 -15.88 -11.13
N ARG A 222 -2.85 -14.94 -11.81
CA ARG A 222 -1.43 -15.06 -12.19
C ARG A 222 -0.46 -14.76 -11.04
N GLU A 223 -0.96 -14.36 -9.89
CA GLU A 223 -0.14 -14.02 -8.73
C GLU A 223 0.03 -15.22 -7.80
N PRO A 224 1.24 -15.48 -7.26
CA PRO A 224 1.47 -16.60 -6.36
C PRO A 224 0.74 -16.37 -5.02
N ARG A 225 -0.13 -17.30 -4.63
CA ARG A 225 -0.88 -17.27 -3.38
C ARG A 225 0.02 -17.09 -2.15
N ALA A 226 1.20 -17.70 -2.16
CA ALA A 226 2.15 -17.59 -1.05
C ALA A 226 2.62 -16.13 -0.78
N SER A 227 2.66 -15.29 -1.82
CA SER A 227 3.03 -13.88 -1.69
C SER A 227 1.83 -12.96 -1.47
N TYR A 228 0.65 -13.36 -1.99
CA TYR A 228 -0.59 -12.59 -1.96
C TYR A 228 -1.73 -13.46 -1.39
N PRO A 229 -1.76 -13.70 -0.07
CA PRO A 229 -2.54 -14.75 0.56
C PRO A 229 -4.00 -14.36 0.83
N ALA A 230 -4.77 -14.01 -0.22
CA ALA A 230 -6.13 -13.50 -0.09
C ALA A 230 -7.07 -14.45 0.66
N GLU A 231 -7.03 -15.74 0.28
CA GLU A 231 -7.90 -16.77 0.87
C GLU A 231 -7.52 -17.05 2.33
N ASP A 232 -6.20 -17.07 2.63
CA ASP A 232 -5.71 -17.32 3.99
C ASP A 232 -5.98 -16.12 4.90
N PHE A 233 -5.91 -14.89 4.35
CA PHE A 233 -6.32 -13.69 5.04
C PHE A 233 -7.83 -13.71 5.33
N GLY A 234 -8.66 -14.01 4.32
CA GLY A 234 -10.11 -14.09 4.46
C GLY A 234 -10.54 -15.10 5.54
N ALA A 235 -9.86 -16.24 5.62
CA ALA A 235 -10.12 -17.26 6.63
C ALA A 235 -9.74 -16.82 8.06
N ARG A 236 -8.89 -15.80 8.23
CA ARG A 236 -8.39 -15.31 9.53
C ARG A 236 -8.93 -13.94 9.93
N ALA A 237 -9.53 -13.20 9.00
CA ALA A 237 -10.04 -11.86 9.26
C ALA A 237 -11.01 -11.83 10.44
N GLY A 238 -10.86 -10.84 11.32
CA GLY A 238 -11.74 -10.66 12.49
C GLY A 238 -13.14 -10.16 12.13
N GLY A 239 -13.32 -9.60 10.94
CA GLY A 239 -14.59 -9.18 10.34
C GLY A 239 -14.92 -9.98 9.08
N THR A 240 -16.02 -9.60 8.41
CA THR A 240 -16.37 -10.21 7.12
C THR A 240 -15.34 -9.87 6.05
N CYS A 241 -14.87 -10.87 5.30
CA CYS A 241 -13.95 -10.68 4.20
C CYS A 241 -14.51 -11.32 2.92
N THR A 242 -14.69 -10.49 1.89
CA THR A 242 -15.00 -10.94 0.54
C THR A 242 -13.69 -11.13 -0.22
N VAL A 243 -13.45 -12.32 -0.73
CA VAL A 243 -12.25 -12.62 -1.54
C VAL A 243 -12.67 -12.77 -3.00
N GLU A 244 -12.01 -12.02 -3.88
CA GLU A 244 -12.23 -12.04 -5.32
C GLU A 244 -10.93 -12.42 -6.04
N ILE A 245 -10.95 -13.52 -6.78
CA ILE A 245 -9.83 -13.94 -7.63
C ILE A 245 -10.18 -13.62 -9.06
N VAL A 246 -9.47 -12.67 -9.64
CA VAL A 246 -9.74 -12.18 -11.00
C VAL A 246 -8.96 -13.01 -12.00
N ALA A 247 -9.69 -13.60 -12.96
CA ALA A 247 -9.10 -14.44 -13.99
C ALA A 247 -8.26 -13.62 -14.99
N ASP A 248 -7.17 -14.26 -15.46
CA ASP A 248 -6.25 -13.70 -16.45
C ASP A 248 -5.73 -12.31 -16.06
N CYS A 249 -5.35 -12.16 -14.80
CA CYS A 249 -5.04 -10.90 -14.17
C CYS A 249 -3.66 -10.94 -13.50
N ASP A 250 -2.83 -9.95 -13.81
CA ASP A 250 -1.51 -9.75 -13.22
C ASP A 250 -1.55 -8.85 -11.97
N HIS A 251 -0.39 -8.67 -11.34
CA HIS A 251 -0.20 -7.86 -10.13
C HIS A 251 -0.59 -6.37 -10.30
N PHE A 252 -0.51 -5.84 -11.50
CA PHE A 252 -0.77 -4.42 -11.80
C PHE A 252 -2.15 -4.18 -12.40
N TYR A 253 -2.91 -5.26 -12.63
CA TYR A 253 -4.25 -5.22 -13.23
C TYR A 253 -4.26 -4.72 -14.68
N ASN A 254 -3.16 -4.92 -15.41
CA ASN A 254 -3.04 -4.48 -16.79
C ASN A 254 -4.14 -5.10 -17.67
N GLY A 255 -4.97 -4.24 -18.28
CA GLY A 255 -6.10 -4.66 -19.10
C GLY A 255 -7.30 -5.21 -18.28
N ARG A 256 -7.27 -5.10 -16.97
CA ARG A 256 -8.37 -5.46 -16.05
C ARG A 256 -8.86 -4.30 -15.19
N GLU A 257 -8.37 -3.07 -15.45
CA GLU A 257 -8.66 -1.89 -14.65
C GLU A 257 -10.17 -1.67 -14.46
N VAL A 258 -10.97 -1.84 -15.53
CA VAL A 258 -12.42 -1.69 -15.50
C VAL A 258 -13.07 -2.75 -14.59
N VAL A 259 -12.63 -4.00 -14.69
CA VAL A 259 -13.11 -5.11 -13.84
C VAL A 259 -12.84 -4.81 -12.37
N ILE A 260 -11.65 -4.34 -12.05
CA ILE A 260 -11.29 -3.95 -10.68
C ILE A 260 -12.15 -2.77 -10.19
N GLN A 261 -12.37 -1.75 -11.03
CA GLN A 261 -13.26 -0.63 -10.71
C GLN A 261 -14.68 -1.11 -10.42
N GLU A 262 -15.23 -2.02 -11.21
CA GLU A 262 -16.57 -2.57 -11.03
C GLU A 262 -16.70 -3.36 -9.73
N ILE A 263 -15.73 -4.22 -9.42
CA ILE A 263 -15.70 -4.99 -8.17
C ILE A 263 -15.63 -4.05 -6.98
N VAL A 264 -14.67 -3.11 -6.96
CA VAL A 264 -14.48 -2.16 -5.85
C VAL A 264 -15.70 -1.26 -5.68
N SER A 265 -16.24 -0.68 -6.78
CA SER A 265 -17.38 0.23 -6.70
C SER A 265 -18.66 -0.47 -6.23
N SER A 266 -18.94 -1.66 -6.77
CA SER A 266 -20.12 -2.45 -6.37
C SER A 266 -20.03 -2.88 -4.90
N TRP A 267 -18.84 -3.28 -4.44
CA TRP A 267 -18.62 -3.68 -3.06
C TRP A 267 -18.76 -2.48 -2.11
N LEU A 268 -18.09 -1.35 -2.39
CA LEU A 268 -18.17 -0.15 -1.56
C LEU A 268 -19.59 0.42 -1.49
N SER A 269 -20.32 0.42 -2.61
CA SER A 269 -21.72 0.89 -2.62
C SER A 269 -22.60 0.09 -1.67
N ARG A 270 -22.41 -1.23 -1.60
CA ARG A 270 -23.13 -2.09 -0.65
C ARG A 270 -22.70 -1.83 0.80
N MET A 271 -21.39 -1.75 1.05
CA MET A 271 -20.86 -1.61 2.42
C MET A 271 -21.16 -0.26 3.05
N LEU A 272 -21.15 0.80 2.25
CA LEU A 272 -21.35 2.18 2.71
C LEU A 272 -22.78 2.70 2.45
N HIS A 273 -23.67 1.85 1.92
CA HIS A 273 -25.03 2.23 1.53
C HIS A 273 -25.07 3.44 0.57
N LEU A 274 -24.08 3.55 -0.32
CA LEU A 274 -23.98 4.63 -1.30
C LEU A 274 -24.90 4.36 -2.49
N GLN A 275 -25.59 5.39 -2.96
CA GLN A 275 -26.34 5.32 -4.22
C GLN A 275 -25.36 5.51 -5.38
N ILE A 276 -25.30 4.55 -6.31
CA ILE A 276 -24.58 4.73 -7.56
C ILE A 276 -25.36 5.75 -8.38
N ALA A 277 -24.78 6.92 -8.63
CA ALA A 277 -25.38 7.90 -9.53
C ALA A 277 -25.61 7.24 -10.90
N LYS A 278 -26.86 7.15 -11.34
CA LYS A 278 -27.19 6.70 -12.69
C LYS A 278 -26.63 7.72 -13.67
N SER A 279 -25.65 7.31 -14.46
CA SER A 279 -25.07 8.09 -15.57
C SER A 279 -26.09 8.29 -16.68
#